data_74c7025de4ac8756f1c6cd77d1aad518
#
_entry.id   74c7025de4ac8756f1c6cd77d1aad518
#
_cell.length_a   1.000
_cell.length_b   1.000
_cell.length_c   1.000
_cell.angle_alpha   90.00
_cell.angle_beta   90.00
_cell.angle_gamma   90.00
#
_symmetry.space_group_name_H-M   'P 1'
#
loop_
_entity.id
_entity.type
_entity.pdbx_description
1 polymer ?
#
loop_
_entity_poly.entity_id
_entity_poly.type
_entity_poly.pdbx_seq_one_letter_code
_entity_poly.pdbx_strand_id
1 'polypeptide(L)'
;MLRSGPGRASRVLGPHDERNLARLLGDLPDIVFVVDSGGRLRWVNHAGESLFGRTLHDSIGLSGLDYVHPDDLELVLRSLTSVQNKEIGTPIEIRFRTPAGWRLMELVGTPVAWLEEGAVLLVLRDLTQRRRFELVHDHDARFRSIVQNSATVTMLVSPDGIVESVSGALTRLVGQDPELVEGRPLAELVREEDRPAVASALERASRGTSAAAPVTVSLDLLRHGGNGTVPFELALVNLIDDPTVGGYVVSGHDITARTLAETDLHNTLSLLTATLDATADGILVVDGNGRFVSFNHRFAEMWHLPDWILEQRDDPTAIAFVRDQLVQPDSFVAKVDELYEDREAESFDLLEFTDGRVFERFSKPQRVDGTIVGRVWSFRDVTDRKRLEERLSYQAFHDSLTDLGNRALFQDRLEHAVERIGRTHGHLAVLFLDVDNFKNVNDTLGHSAGDELLHAMAGVLVQCLRKADTAARLGGDEFGVLVEELADPEDAVTLAERILQATRGMLKIAGADAAATVSIGIAFDMAGITGDQLLINADLAMYAAKERGGDCYAEFVNAMHDTVGRPS
;
A
#
# COMPACT_ATOMS: atom_id res chain seq x y z
N MET A 1 -91.30 0.35 -3.95
CA MET A 1 -92.21 -0.17 -5.03
C MET A 1 -91.41 -0.65 -6.17
N LEU A 2 -91.25 -1.96 -6.37
CA LEU A 2 -91.12 -2.63 -7.65
C LEU A 2 -91.32 -4.11 -7.39
N ARG A 3 -92.21 -4.63 -8.14
CA ARG A 3 -92.94 -5.88 -8.02
C ARG A 3 -92.09 -7.14 -8.13
N SER A 4 -92.38 -8.10 -7.26
CA SER A 4 -92.14 -9.53 -7.39
C SER A 4 -92.61 -10.07 -8.74
N GLY A 5 -91.68 -10.60 -9.51
CA GLY A 5 -92.00 -11.39 -10.72
C GLY A 5 -92.21 -12.87 -10.35
N PRO A 6 -92.98 -13.60 -11.05
CA PRO A 6 -93.48 -14.89 -10.68
C PRO A 6 -92.50 -16.03 -10.82
N GLY A 7 -92.66 -17.03 -9.90
CA GLY A 7 -91.84 -18.24 -9.80
C GLY A 7 -91.66 -18.96 -11.19
N ARG A 8 -90.40 -19.39 -11.38
CA ARG A 8 -90.11 -20.40 -12.42
C ARG A 8 -90.86 -21.70 -12.10
N ALA A 9 -91.93 -21.89 -12.75
CA ALA A 9 -92.59 -23.19 -12.75
C ALA A 9 -91.57 -24.26 -13.19
N SER A 10 -91.36 -25.24 -12.34
CA SER A 10 -90.66 -26.49 -12.71
C SER A 10 -91.44 -27.14 -13.85
N ARG A 11 -90.85 -27.02 -15.03
CA ARG A 11 -91.38 -27.79 -16.17
C ARG A 11 -91.00 -29.24 -15.86
N VAL A 12 -91.94 -30.05 -15.48
CA VAL A 12 -91.80 -31.51 -15.40
C VAL A 12 -91.43 -31.98 -16.78
N LEU A 13 -90.24 -32.48 -16.98
CA LEU A 13 -89.71 -33.04 -18.20
C LEU A 13 -90.56 -34.30 -18.57
N GLY A 14 -91.06 -34.37 -19.71
CA GLY A 14 -91.79 -35.56 -20.20
C GLY A 14 -90.80 -36.72 -20.41
N PRO A 15 -91.31 -37.96 -20.57
CA PRO A 15 -90.46 -39.17 -20.73
C PRO A 15 -89.50 -39.12 -21.93
N HIS A 16 -89.76 -38.22 -22.88
CA HIS A 16 -88.92 -37.97 -24.06
C HIS A 16 -87.77 -37.03 -23.75
N ASP A 17 -88.04 -36.07 -22.87
CA ASP A 17 -87.02 -35.09 -22.46
C ASP A 17 -86.01 -35.72 -21.47
N GLU A 18 -86.47 -36.63 -20.60
CA GLU A 18 -85.59 -37.41 -19.70
C GLU A 18 -84.63 -38.30 -20.49
N ARG A 19 -85.06 -38.98 -21.55
CA ARG A 19 -84.16 -39.80 -22.41
C ARG A 19 -83.15 -38.96 -23.19
N ASN A 20 -83.55 -37.78 -23.63
CA ASN A 20 -82.64 -36.88 -24.35
C ASN A 20 -81.60 -36.27 -23.41
N LEU A 21 -82.02 -35.90 -22.20
CA LEU A 21 -81.08 -35.36 -21.15
C LEU A 21 -80.09 -36.43 -20.73
N ALA A 22 -80.52 -37.65 -20.45
CA ALA A 22 -79.63 -38.76 -20.10
C ALA A 22 -78.64 -39.08 -21.27
N ARG A 23 -79.03 -38.92 -22.53
CA ARG A 23 -78.13 -39.10 -23.67
C ARG A 23 -77.13 -37.98 -23.81
N LEU A 24 -77.53 -36.70 -23.61
CA LEU A 24 -76.68 -35.55 -23.62
C LEU A 24 -75.63 -35.62 -22.52
N LEU A 25 -76.04 -35.99 -21.31
CA LEU A 25 -75.12 -36.16 -20.15
C LEU A 25 -74.20 -37.39 -20.37
N GLY A 26 -74.69 -38.43 -21.02
CA GLY A 26 -73.95 -39.66 -21.35
C GLY A 26 -72.74 -39.44 -22.23
N ASP A 27 -72.83 -38.49 -23.16
CA ASP A 27 -71.79 -38.20 -24.20
C ASP A 27 -70.85 -37.04 -23.78
N LEU A 28 -70.97 -36.46 -22.56
CA LEU A 28 -70.05 -35.43 -22.09
C LEU A 28 -68.65 -35.99 -21.93
N PRO A 29 -67.59 -35.23 -22.29
CA PRO A 29 -66.23 -35.67 -22.08
C PRO A 29 -65.79 -35.61 -20.63
N ASP A 30 -66.38 -34.72 -19.80
CA ASP A 30 -66.17 -34.67 -18.36
C ASP A 30 -66.89 -35.85 -17.69
N ILE A 31 -66.33 -36.37 -16.63
CA ILE A 31 -66.94 -37.47 -15.86
C ILE A 31 -68.06 -36.90 -15.05
N VAL A 32 -69.25 -37.40 -15.27
CA VAL A 32 -70.46 -36.97 -14.54
C VAL A 32 -71.08 -38.16 -13.87
N PHE A 33 -71.35 -38.03 -12.56
CA PHE A 33 -72.05 -39.05 -11.81
C PHE A 33 -72.97 -38.42 -10.75
N VAL A 34 -73.98 -39.16 -10.37
CA VAL A 34 -74.94 -38.76 -9.33
C VAL A 34 -74.77 -39.66 -8.11
N VAL A 35 -74.66 -39.04 -6.96
CA VAL A 35 -74.60 -39.76 -5.66
C VAL A 35 -75.83 -39.42 -4.79
N ASP A 36 -76.26 -40.35 -3.96
CA ASP A 36 -77.28 -40.10 -2.93
C ASP A 36 -76.70 -39.36 -1.75
N SER A 37 -77.52 -39.03 -0.75
CA SER A 37 -77.13 -38.35 0.49
C SER A 37 -76.05 -39.09 1.30
N GLY A 38 -75.86 -40.38 1.06
CA GLY A 38 -74.80 -41.20 1.68
C GLY A 38 -73.54 -41.35 0.80
N GLY A 39 -73.47 -40.65 -0.35
CA GLY A 39 -72.33 -40.72 -1.24
C GLY A 39 -72.29 -41.99 -2.09
N ARG A 40 -73.39 -42.75 -2.19
CA ARG A 40 -73.49 -43.94 -3.02
C ARG A 40 -73.91 -43.58 -4.44
N LEU A 41 -73.25 -44.20 -5.41
CA LEU A 41 -73.45 -43.97 -6.84
C LEU A 41 -74.83 -44.41 -7.32
N ARG A 42 -75.56 -43.51 -7.93
CA ARG A 42 -76.88 -43.75 -8.53
C ARG A 42 -76.84 -43.74 -10.05
N TRP A 43 -75.97 -42.97 -10.62
CA TRP A 43 -75.78 -42.87 -12.06
C TRP A 43 -74.40 -42.38 -12.42
N VAL A 44 -73.86 -42.81 -13.55
CA VAL A 44 -72.56 -42.36 -14.08
C VAL A 44 -72.65 -42.32 -15.60
N ASN A 45 -72.01 -41.35 -16.23
CA ASN A 45 -71.92 -41.24 -17.67
C ASN A 45 -70.86 -42.17 -18.27
N HIS A 46 -70.80 -42.26 -19.62
CA HIS A 46 -69.86 -43.14 -20.30
C HIS A 46 -68.40 -42.81 -20.10
N ALA A 47 -68.06 -41.52 -19.92
CA ALA A 47 -66.73 -41.09 -19.55
C ALA A 47 -66.29 -41.64 -18.18
N GLY A 48 -67.24 -41.68 -17.19
CA GLY A 48 -67.02 -42.27 -15.91
C GLY A 48 -66.89 -43.79 -15.96
N GLU A 49 -67.73 -44.48 -16.71
CA GLU A 49 -67.59 -45.93 -16.96
C GLU A 49 -66.17 -46.27 -17.48
N SER A 50 -65.71 -45.50 -18.47
CA SER A 50 -64.39 -45.68 -19.04
C SER A 50 -63.27 -45.41 -18.04
N LEU A 51 -63.42 -44.41 -17.16
CA LEU A 51 -62.41 -44.06 -16.14
C LEU A 51 -62.34 -45.13 -15.07
N PHE A 52 -63.52 -45.63 -14.57
CA PHE A 52 -63.58 -46.61 -13.50
C PHE A 52 -63.36 -48.05 -13.98
N GLY A 53 -63.39 -48.29 -15.28
CA GLY A 53 -63.26 -49.61 -15.88
C GLY A 53 -64.45 -50.53 -15.51
N ARG A 54 -65.66 -49.97 -15.28
CA ARG A 54 -66.88 -50.68 -14.83
C ARG A 54 -68.10 -50.10 -15.56
N THR A 55 -69.06 -50.94 -15.82
CA THR A 55 -70.33 -50.47 -16.39
C THR A 55 -71.18 -49.74 -15.38
N LEU A 56 -72.13 -48.93 -15.82
CA LEU A 56 -73.10 -48.26 -14.95
C LEU A 56 -73.80 -49.28 -14.02
N HIS A 57 -74.19 -50.45 -14.54
CA HIS A 57 -74.86 -51.48 -13.79
C HIS A 57 -74.01 -52.02 -12.61
N ASP A 58 -72.72 -52.21 -12.84
CA ASP A 58 -71.78 -52.71 -11.83
C ASP A 58 -71.36 -51.60 -10.81
N SER A 59 -71.63 -50.34 -11.13
CA SER A 59 -71.24 -49.17 -10.32
C SER A 59 -72.34 -48.68 -9.41
N ILE A 60 -73.61 -48.96 -9.66
CA ILE A 60 -74.75 -48.52 -8.86
C ILE A 60 -74.64 -49.07 -7.42
N GLY A 61 -74.80 -48.18 -6.44
CA GLY A 61 -74.77 -48.51 -5.02
C GLY A 61 -73.37 -48.61 -4.40
N LEU A 62 -72.29 -48.53 -5.22
CA LEU A 62 -70.94 -48.41 -4.68
C LEU A 62 -70.77 -47.05 -4.01
N SER A 63 -69.92 -46.97 -2.98
CA SER A 63 -69.52 -45.71 -2.38
C SER A 63 -68.56 -44.97 -3.28
N GLY A 64 -68.89 -43.77 -3.74
CA GLY A 64 -67.98 -42.89 -4.49
C GLY A 64 -66.75 -42.48 -3.67
N LEU A 65 -66.88 -42.52 -2.35
CA LEU A 65 -65.81 -42.15 -1.43
C LEU A 65 -64.63 -43.17 -1.43
N ASP A 66 -64.89 -44.43 -1.80
CA ASP A 66 -63.87 -45.49 -1.91
C ASP A 66 -62.80 -45.20 -3.01
N TYR A 67 -63.11 -44.27 -3.92
CA TYR A 67 -62.23 -43.83 -5.00
C TYR A 67 -61.49 -42.55 -4.68
N VAL A 68 -61.80 -41.88 -3.54
CA VAL A 68 -61.12 -40.68 -3.11
C VAL A 68 -59.88 -41.05 -2.26
N HIS A 69 -58.81 -40.31 -2.43
CA HIS A 69 -57.63 -40.52 -1.60
C HIS A 69 -57.96 -40.33 -0.11
N PRO A 70 -57.44 -41.17 0.81
CA PRO A 70 -57.74 -41.06 2.22
C PRO A 70 -57.56 -39.65 2.82
N ASP A 71 -56.52 -38.93 2.43
CA ASP A 71 -56.26 -37.57 2.90
C ASP A 71 -57.28 -36.54 2.44
N ASP A 72 -57.97 -36.82 1.31
CA ASP A 72 -58.90 -35.88 0.68
C ASP A 72 -60.36 -36.16 1.07
N LEU A 73 -60.62 -37.26 1.80
CA LEU A 73 -61.97 -37.71 2.21
C LEU A 73 -62.67 -36.64 3.07
N GLU A 74 -62.02 -36.01 4.02
CA GLU A 74 -62.59 -34.98 4.86
C GLU A 74 -63.04 -33.76 4.03
N LEU A 75 -62.24 -33.38 3.04
CA LEU A 75 -62.53 -32.27 2.13
C LEU A 75 -63.76 -32.57 1.27
N VAL A 76 -63.87 -33.80 0.76
CA VAL A 76 -65.02 -34.23 -0.03
C VAL A 76 -66.28 -34.28 0.79
N LEU A 77 -66.25 -34.84 2.01
CA LEU A 77 -67.42 -34.93 2.91
C LEU A 77 -67.93 -33.54 3.31
N ARG A 78 -67.02 -32.62 3.63
CA ARG A 78 -67.38 -31.22 3.91
C ARG A 78 -67.99 -30.54 2.65
N SER A 79 -67.44 -30.80 1.48
CA SER A 79 -67.96 -30.25 0.24
C SER A 79 -69.35 -30.78 -0.07
N LEU A 80 -69.61 -32.09 0.02
CA LEU A 80 -70.94 -32.71 -0.20
C LEU A 80 -71.99 -32.14 0.74
N THR A 81 -71.66 -31.94 2.03
CA THR A 81 -72.57 -31.32 3.00
C THR A 81 -72.88 -29.86 2.63
N SER A 82 -71.86 -29.11 2.17
CA SER A 82 -71.98 -27.69 1.85
C SER A 82 -72.78 -27.44 0.56
N VAL A 83 -72.74 -28.39 -0.38
CA VAL A 83 -73.43 -28.28 -1.69
C VAL A 83 -74.96 -28.29 -1.53
N GLN A 84 -75.51 -28.99 -0.55
CA GLN A 84 -76.97 -29.08 -0.35
C GLN A 84 -77.66 -27.72 -0.15
N ASN A 85 -76.89 -26.69 0.28
CA ASN A 85 -77.39 -25.34 0.53
C ASN A 85 -76.96 -24.31 -0.56
N LYS A 86 -76.41 -24.75 -1.69
CA LYS A 86 -75.90 -23.90 -2.78
C LYS A 86 -76.52 -24.31 -4.13
N GLU A 87 -76.60 -23.36 -5.07
CA GLU A 87 -76.96 -23.69 -6.45
C GLU A 87 -75.89 -24.51 -7.19
N ILE A 88 -74.61 -24.20 -6.90
CA ILE A 88 -73.43 -24.90 -7.41
C ILE A 88 -72.37 -24.93 -6.29
N GLY A 89 -71.77 -26.07 -6.07
CA GLY A 89 -70.68 -26.24 -5.10
C GLY A 89 -69.39 -25.53 -5.51
N THR A 90 -68.58 -25.24 -4.56
CA THR A 90 -67.24 -24.72 -4.83
C THR A 90 -66.37 -25.84 -5.42
N PRO A 91 -65.63 -25.59 -6.52
CA PRO A 91 -64.69 -26.58 -7.04
C PRO A 91 -63.64 -26.95 -6.01
N ILE A 92 -63.35 -28.21 -5.86
CA ILE A 92 -62.28 -28.75 -5.04
C ILE A 92 -61.39 -29.66 -5.84
N GLU A 93 -60.07 -29.61 -5.59
CA GLU A 93 -59.13 -30.54 -6.18
C GLU A 93 -58.95 -31.75 -5.27
N ILE A 94 -59.08 -32.94 -5.81
CA ILE A 94 -58.99 -34.21 -5.10
C ILE A 94 -58.18 -35.23 -5.88
N ARG A 95 -57.51 -36.13 -5.19
CA ARG A 95 -56.90 -37.30 -5.79
C ARG A 95 -57.92 -38.42 -5.90
N PHE A 96 -58.18 -38.85 -7.13
CA PHE A 96 -59.17 -39.85 -7.43
C PHE A 96 -58.52 -41.10 -8.00
N ARG A 97 -58.92 -42.28 -7.55
CA ARG A 97 -58.37 -43.58 -7.90
C ARG A 97 -58.93 -44.06 -9.24
N THR A 98 -58.02 -44.34 -10.17
CA THR A 98 -58.29 -44.91 -11.49
C THR A 98 -57.55 -46.23 -11.65
N PRO A 99 -57.87 -47.06 -12.68
CA PRO A 99 -57.07 -48.26 -12.97
C PRO A 99 -55.58 -47.98 -13.23
N ALA A 100 -55.26 -46.76 -13.67
CA ALA A 100 -53.90 -46.31 -13.93
C ALA A 100 -53.22 -45.67 -12.71
N GLY A 101 -53.86 -45.68 -11.53
CA GLY A 101 -53.36 -45.08 -10.27
C GLY A 101 -54.14 -43.81 -9.89
N TRP A 102 -53.53 -43.06 -8.94
CA TRP A 102 -54.13 -41.81 -8.45
C TRP A 102 -53.97 -40.69 -9.48
N ARG A 103 -55.12 -39.99 -9.81
CA ARG A 103 -55.16 -38.81 -10.65
C ARG A 103 -55.69 -37.61 -9.91
N LEU A 104 -55.15 -36.45 -10.17
CA LEU A 104 -55.67 -35.20 -9.63
C LEU A 104 -56.84 -34.73 -10.47
N MET A 105 -58.00 -34.61 -9.83
CA MET A 105 -59.25 -34.25 -10.46
C MET A 105 -59.85 -33.02 -9.79
N GLU A 106 -60.47 -32.13 -10.57
CA GLU A 106 -61.34 -31.09 -10.03
C GLU A 106 -62.76 -31.66 -9.90
N LEU A 107 -63.32 -31.58 -8.68
CA LEU A 107 -64.66 -32.04 -8.35
C LEU A 107 -65.58 -30.84 -8.13
N VAL A 108 -66.67 -30.78 -8.86
CA VAL A 108 -67.76 -29.80 -8.66
C VAL A 108 -69.07 -30.53 -8.42
N GLY A 109 -69.77 -30.15 -7.38
CA GLY A 109 -71.10 -30.72 -7.06
C GLY A 109 -72.25 -29.76 -7.32
N THR A 110 -73.40 -30.26 -7.75
CA THR A 110 -74.63 -29.51 -7.90
C THR A 110 -75.77 -30.32 -7.32
N PRO A 111 -76.60 -29.76 -6.40
CA PRO A 111 -77.71 -30.50 -5.81
C PRO A 111 -78.79 -30.78 -6.85
N VAL A 112 -79.28 -32.00 -6.89
CA VAL A 112 -80.33 -32.45 -7.85
C VAL A 112 -81.54 -32.96 -7.06
N ALA A 113 -82.09 -32.07 -6.23
CA ALA A 113 -83.23 -32.39 -5.36
C ALA A 113 -84.49 -32.88 -6.09
N TRP A 114 -84.56 -32.69 -7.40
CA TRP A 114 -85.68 -33.19 -8.23
C TRP A 114 -85.57 -34.70 -8.53
N LEU A 115 -84.40 -35.30 -8.33
CA LEU A 115 -84.19 -36.74 -8.57
C LEU A 115 -84.41 -37.54 -7.27
N GLU A 116 -83.83 -37.14 -6.17
CA GLU A 116 -84.00 -37.72 -4.82
C GLU A 116 -83.53 -36.67 -3.80
N GLU A 117 -84.19 -36.63 -2.62
CA GLU A 117 -83.83 -35.70 -1.57
C GLU A 117 -82.39 -35.95 -1.09
N GLY A 118 -81.55 -34.92 -1.18
CA GLY A 118 -80.12 -35.01 -0.85
C GLY A 118 -79.19 -35.58 -1.94
N ALA A 119 -79.69 -35.85 -3.14
CA ALA A 119 -78.85 -36.29 -4.28
C ALA A 119 -78.01 -35.14 -4.83
N VAL A 120 -76.79 -35.45 -5.21
CA VAL A 120 -75.81 -34.49 -5.75
C VAL A 120 -75.27 -35.02 -7.12
N LEU A 121 -75.34 -34.19 -8.16
CA LEU A 121 -74.64 -34.41 -9.39
C LEU A 121 -73.20 -33.91 -9.22
N LEU A 122 -72.23 -34.75 -9.50
CA LEU A 122 -70.82 -34.50 -9.39
C LEU A 122 -70.17 -34.53 -10.77
N VAL A 123 -69.37 -33.53 -11.07
CA VAL A 123 -68.57 -33.42 -12.30
C VAL A 123 -67.08 -33.48 -11.89
N LEU A 124 -66.37 -34.46 -12.48
CA LEU A 124 -64.92 -34.59 -12.31
C LEU A 124 -64.22 -34.25 -13.62
N ARG A 125 -63.23 -33.40 -13.52
CA ARG A 125 -62.35 -32.99 -14.62
C ARG A 125 -60.93 -33.38 -14.33
N ASP A 126 -60.23 -34.07 -15.27
CA ASP A 126 -58.82 -34.44 -15.14
C ASP A 126 -57.92 -33.21 -15.36
N LEU A 127 -57.16 -32.84 -14.31
CA LEU A 127 -56.21 -31.71 -14.31
C LEU A 127 -54.81 -32.12 -14.72
N THR A 128 -54.52 -33.39 -14.99
CA THR A 128 -53.16 -33.92 -15.15
C THR A 128 -52.42 -33.28 -16.34
N GLN A 129 -53.08 -33.09 -17.50
CA GLN A 129 -52.45 -32.46 -18.65
C GLN A 129 -52.24 -30.96 -18.44
N ARG A 130 -53.21 -30.26 -17.91
CA ARG A 130 -53.15 -28.82 -17.65
C ARG A 130 -52.02 -28.49 -16.68
N ARG A 131 -51.85 -29.22 -15.60
CA ARG A 131 -50.76 -29.03 -14.66
C ARG A 131 -49.38 -29.36 -15.24
N ARG A 132 -49.28 -30.33 -16.13
CA ARG A 132 -48.02 -30.58 -16.86
C ARG A 132 -47.61 -29.40 -17.73
N PHE A 133 -48.55 -28.80 -18.44
CA PHE A 133 -48.31 -27.61 -19.27
C PHE A 133 -47.91 -26.39 -18.40
N GLU A 134 -48.61 -26.18 -17.30
CA GLU A 134 -48.30 -25.08 -16.35
C GLU A 134 -46.92 -25.24 -15.74
N LEU A 135 -46.50 -26.44 -15.31
CA LEU A 135 -45.18 -26.73 -14.77
C LEU A 135 -44.05 -26.50 -15.77
N VAL A 136 -44.23 -26.88 -17.02
CA VAL A 136 -43.25 -26.67 -18.10
C VAL A 136 -43.09 -25.19 -18.39
N HIS A 137 -44.19 -24.44 -18.48
CA HIS A 137 -44.14 -22.99 -18.70
C HIS A 137 -43.53 -22.21 -17.51
N ASP A 138 -43.83 -22.61 -16.30
CA ASP A 138 -43.28 -21.99 -15.09
C ASP A 138 -41.75 -22.24 -14.97
N HIS A 139 -41.33 -23.45 -15.35
CA HIS A 139 -39.89 -23.81 -15.36
C HIS A 139 -39.12 -23.01 -16.41
N ASP A 140 -39.66 -22.85 -17.61
CA ASP A 140 -39.08 -22.06 -18.70
C ASP A 140 -39.04 -20.56 -18.35
N ALA A 141 -40.09 -20.03 -17.73
CA ALA A 141 -40.15 -18.64 -17.30
C ALA A 141 -39.14 -18.35 -16.18
N ARG A 142 -39.02 -19.26 -15.20
CA ARG A 142 -38.02 -19.16 -14.13
C ARG A 142 -36.63 -19.25 -14.68
N PHE A 143 -36.32 -20.19 -15.54
CA PHE A 143 -35.01 -20.33 -16.17
C PHE A 143 -34.61 -19.08 -16.94
N ARG A 144 -35.49 -18.57 -17.80
CA ARG A 144 -35.28 -17.30 -18.55
C ARG A 144 -35.03 -16.13 -17.58
N SER A 145 -35.83 -16.03 -16.52
CA SER A 145 -35.64 -14.96 -15.51
C SER A 145 -34.29 -15.04 -14.82
N ILE A 146 -33.82 -16.25 -14.47
CA ILE A 146 -32.49 -16.45 -13.84
C ILE A 146 -31.39 -16.04 -14.80
N VAL A 147 -31.43 -16.48 -16.06
CA VAL A 147 -30.41 -16.13 -17.05
C VAL A 147 -30.42 -14.64 -17.37
N GLN A 148 -31.60 -14.03 -17.51
CA GLN A 148 -31.74 -12.61 -17.82
C GLN A 148 -31.27 -11.70 -16.65
N ASN A 149 -31.44 -12.14 -15.40
CA ASN A 149 -31.04 -11.37 -14.23
C ASN A 149 -29.68 -11.78 -13.66
N SER A 150 -28.98 -12.71 -14.33
CA SER A 150 -27.61 -13.07 -13.97
C SER A 150 -26.67 -11.87 -14.11
N ALA A 151 -25.66 -11.78 -13.25
CA ALA A 151 -24.55 -10.83 -13.40
C ALA A 151 -23.56 -11.25 -14.50
N THR A 152 -23.79 -12.42 -15.14
CA THR A 152 -22.94 -13.00 -16.17
C THR A 152 -23.59 -12.84 -17.53
N VAL A 153 -22.86 -12.36 -18.51
CA VAL A 153 -23.30 -12.40 -19.92
C VAL A 153 -23.21 -13.86 -20.39
N THR A 154 -24.31 -14.41 -20.86
CA THR A 154 -24.32 -15.75 -21.46
C THR A 154 -24.68 -15.62 -22.93
N MET A 155 -23.88 -16.25 -23.81
CA MET A 155 -24.09 -16.25 -25.25
C MET A 155 -24.08 -17.70 -25.75
N LEU A 156 -24.91 -17.96 -26.73
CA LEU A 156 -24.81 -19.15 -27.60
C LEU A 156 -24.12 -18.72 -28.89
N VAL A 157 -23.03 -19.40 -29.23
CA VAL A 157 -22.21 -19.08 -30.38
C VAL A 157 -22.13 -20.32 -31.29
N SER A 158 -22.43 -20.16 -32.56
CA SER A 158 -22.36 -21.24 -33.56
C SER A 158 -20.94 -21.79 -33.72
N PRO A 159 -20.74 -22.97 -34.33
CA PRO A 159 -19.40 -23.48 -34.63
C PRO A 159 -18.56 -22.53 -35.49
N ASP A 160 -19.19 -21.67 -36.30
CA ASP A 160 -18.52 -20.65 -37.11
C ASP A 160 -18.22 -19.35 -36.36
N GLY A 161 -18.48 -19.29 -35.05
CA GLY A 161 -18.19 -18.13 -34.20
C GLY A 161 -19.23 -17.01 -34.27
N ILE A 162 -20.45 -17.29 -34.81
CA ILE A 162 -21.56 -16.32 -34.89
C ILE A 162 -22.38 -16.39 -33.58
N VAL A 163 -22.72 -15.27 -33.01
CA VAL A 163 -23.59 -15.18 -31.83
C VAL A 163 -25.04 -15.48 -32.26
N GLU A 164 -25.61 -16.59 -31.79
CA GLU A 164 -26.99 -16.98 -32.08
C GLU A 164 -28.00 -16.40 -31.09
N SER A 165 -27.59 -16.30 -29.83
CA SER A 165 -28.38 -15.63 -28.81
C SER A 165 -27.50 -15.10 -27.67
N VAL A 166 -27.98 -14.08 -26.99
CA VAL A 166 -27.26 -13.47 -25.86
C VAL A 166 -28.23 -13.04 -24.74
N SER A 167 -27.80 -13.19 -23.49
CA SER A 167 -28.61 -12.79 -22.36
C SER A 167 -28.70 -11.25 -22.21
N GLY A 168 -29.83 -10.76 -21.65
CA GLY A 168 -30.04 -9.33 -21.36
C GLY A 168 -29.02 -8.69 -20.42
N ALA A 169 -28.14 -9.50 -19.80
CA ALA A 169 -27.00 -9.01 -19.04
C ALA A 169 -26.04 -8.16 -19.90
N LEU A 170 -25.94 -8.43 -21.21
CA LEU A 170 -25.12 -7.66 -22.14
C LEU A 170 -25.52 -6.17 -22.14
N THR A 171 -26.82 -5.88 -22.20
CA THR A 171 -27.31 -4.49 -22.18
C THR A 171 -26.93 -3.78 -20.89
N ARG A 172 -27.04 -4.46 -19.75
CA ARG A 172 -26.71 -3.84 -18.44
C ARG A 172 -25.22 -3.58 -18.25
N LEU A 173 -24.37 -4.49 -18.71
CA LEU A 173 -22.92 -4.44 -18.45
C LEU A 173 -22.16 -3.66 -19.53
N VAL A 174 -22.58 -3.82 -20.79
CA VAL A 174 -21.86 -3.26 -21.95
C VAL A 174 -22.67 -2.20 -22.70
N GLY A 175 -23.99 -2.12 -22.42
CA GLY A 175 -24.90 -1.18 -23.08
C GLY A 175 -25.31 -1.61 -24.50
N GLN A 176 -24.91 -2.80 -24.96
CA GLN A 176 -25.30 -3.30 -26.31
C GLN A 176 -26.65 -4.01 -26.26
N ASP A 177 -27.47 -3.76 -27.27
CA ASP A 177 -28.75 -4.45 -27.41
C ASP A 177 -28.51 -5.86 -27.92
N PRO A 178 -29.08 -6.93 -27.30
CA PRO A 178 -29.02 -8.29 -27.77
C PRO A 178 -29.40 -8.45 -29.23
N GLU A 179 -30.49 -7.80 -29.68
CA GLU A 179 -30.97 -7.89 -31.05
C GLU A 179 -29.96 -7.36 -32.10
N LEU A 180 -29.08 -6.45 -31.72
CA LEU A 180 -28.03 -5.89 -32.59
C LEU A 180 -26.76 -6.74 -32.64
N VAL A 181 -26.62 -7.66 -31.68
CA VAL A 181 -25.45 -8.53 -31.52
C VAL A 181 -25.70 -9.91 -32.11
N GLU A 182 -26.91 -10.39 -32.05
CA GLU A 182 -27.30 -11.65 -32.65
C GLU A 182 -27.08 -11.63 -34.17
N GLY A 183 -26.52 -12.70 -34.69
CA GLY A 183 -26.12 -12.83 -36.10
C GLY A 183 -24.75 -12.26 -36.45
N ARG A 184 -24.05 -11.63 -35.49
CA ARG A 184 -22.69 -11.09 -35.69
C ARG A 184 -21.61 -12.04 -35.18
N PRO A 185 -20.41 -12.00 -35.78
CA PRO A 185 -19.26 -12.72 -35.23
C PRO A 185 -18.90 -12.25 -33.83
N LEU A 186 -18.60 -13.18 -32.90
CA LEU A 186 -18.13 -12.87 -31.56
C LEU A 186 -16.88 -11.95 -31.56
N ALA A 187 -16.01 -12.14 -32.57
CA ALA A 187 -14.83 -11.33 -32.77
C ALA A 187 -15.10 -9.85 -33.08
N GLU A 188 -16.31 -9.47 -33.48
CA GLU A 188 -16.68 -8.07 -33.69
C GLU A 188 -17.13 -7.35 -32.42
N LEU A 189 -17.40 -8.10 -31.36
CA LEU A 189 -17.81 -7.55 -30.06
C LEU A 189 -16.63 -7.13 -29.20
N VAL A 190 -15.40 -7.44 -29.61
CA VAL A 190 -14.16 -7.15 -28.89
C VAL A 190 -13.32 -6.12 -29.64
N ARG A 191 -12.32 -5.55 -28.97
CA ARG A 191 -11.33 -4.68 -29.61
C ARG A 191 -10.61 -5.43 -30.73
N GLU A 192 -10.14 -4.69 -31.72
CA GLU A 192 -9.42 -5.26 -32.86
C GLU A 192 -8.20 -6.07 -32.44
N GLU A 193 -7.49 -5.59 -31.42
CA GLU A 193 -6.33 -6.26 -30.80
C GLU A 193 -6.68 -7.61 -30.16
N ASP A 194 -7.91 -7.78 -29.66
CA ASP A 194 -8.36 -8.98 -28.94
C ASP A 194 -8.98 -10.04 -29.90
N ARG A 195 -9.26 -9.68 -31.15
CA ARG A 195 -9.83 -10.61 -32.16
C ARG A 195 -9.03 -11.90 -32.34
N PRO A 196 -7.67 -11.87 -32.39
CA PRO A 196 -6.88 -13.10 -32.46
C PRO A 196 -7.05 -14.00 -31.24
N ALA A 197 -7.24 -13.41 -30.04
CA ALA A 197 -7.45 -14.15 -28.82
C ALA A 197 -8.80 -14.89 -28.83
N VAL A 198 -9.86 -14.25 -29.36
CA VAL A 198 -11.18 -14.90 -29.58
C VAL A 198 -11.06 -16.06 -30.56
N ALA A 199 -10.40 -15.87 -31.70
CA ALA A 199 -10.20 -16.93 -32.69
C ALA A 199 -9.43 -18.13 -32.09
N SER A 200 -8.36 -17.85 -31.36
CA SER A 200 -7.58 -18.90 -30.66
C SER A 200 -8.39 -19.61 -29.58
N ALA A 201 -9.26 -18.88 -28.85
CA ALA A 201 -10.12 -19.49 -27.83
C ALA A 201 -11.16 -20.42 -28.46
N LEU A 202 -11.81 -20.02 -29.57
CA LEU A 202 -12.73 -20.85 -30.33
C LEU A 202 -12.03 -22.10 -30.91
N GLU A 203 -10.83 -21.95 -31.47
CA GLU A 203 -10.03 -23.08 -31.95
C GLU A 203 -9.65 -24.06 -30.83
N ARG A 204 -9.25 -23.55 -29.66
CA ARG A 204 -8.97 -24.41 -28.50
C ARG A 204 -10.25 -25.12 -28.00
N ALA A 205 -11.36 -24.40 -27.95
CA ALA A 205 -12.64 -24.97 -27.55
C ALA A 205 -13.12 -26.06 -28.53
N SER A 206 -12.91 -25.89 -29.83
CA SER A 206 -13.29 -26.89 -30.84
C SER A 206 -12.54 -28.21 -30.71
N ARG A 207 -11.32 -28.21 -30.20
CA ARG A 207 -10.51 -29.42 -29.96
C ARG A 207 -10.91 -30.14 -28.67
N GLY A 208 -11.64 -29.48 -27.78
CA GLY A 208 -12.13 -30.06 -26.52
C GLY A 208 -13.42 -30.82 -26.70
N THR A 209 -13.64 -31.84 -25.86
CA THR A 209 -14.96 -32.52 -25.77
C THR A 209 -15.87 -31.78 -24.79
N SER A 210 -17.17 -32.05 -24.86
CA SER A 210 -18.20 -31.49 -23.94
C SER A 210 -17.89 -31.66 -22.42
N ALA A 211 -17.03 -32.63 -22.07
CA ALA A 211 -16.59 -32.89 -20.70
C ALA A 211 -15.27 -32.16 -20.33
N ALA A 212 -14.66 -31.42 -21.26
CA ALA A 212 -13.41 -30.69 -21.01
C ALA A 212 -13.63 -29.44 -20.15
N ALA A 213 -12.59 -29.00 -19.46
CA ALA A 213 -12.63 -27.73 -18.74
C ALA A 213 -12.90 -26.56 -19.71
N PRO A 214 -13.66 -25.53 -19.29
CA PRO A 214 -13.89 -24.34 -20.10
C PRO A 214 -12.59 -23.70 -20.58
N VAL A 215 -12.56 -23.22 -21.81
CA VAL A 215 -11.46 -22.40 -22.32
C VAL A 215 -11.69 -20.96 -21.90
N THR A 216 -10.83 -20.42 -21.04
CA THR A 216 -10.93 -19.04 -20.58
C THR A 216 -10.05 -18.11 -21.41
N VAL A 217 -10.53 -16.87 -21.62
CA VAL A 217 -9.81 -15.78 -22.26
C VAL A 217 -10.26 -14.44 -21.64
N SER A 218 -9.28 -13.60 -21.29
CA SER A 218 -9.55 -12.22 -20.85
C SER A 218 -9.40 -11.27 -22.03
N LEU A 219 -10.37 -10.39 -22.23
CA LEU A 219 -10.44 -9.45 -23.35
C LEU A 219 -11.37 -8.29 -23.03
N ASP A 220 -11.40 -7.29 -23.88
CA ASP A 220 -12.25 -6.12 -23.72
C ASP A 220 -13.43 -6.15 -24.69
N LEU A 221 -14.65 -6.19 -24.14
CA LEU A 221 -15.89 -6.03 -24.93
C LEU A 221 -16.12 -4.55 -25.24
N LEU A 222 -16.51 -4.27 -26.48
CA LEU A 222 -16.87 -2.93 -26.96
C LEU A 222 -18.19 -2.47 -26.36
N ARG A 223 -18.24 -1.25 -25.84
CA ARG A 223 -19.50 -0.60 -25.43
C ARG A 223 -20.33 -0.18 -26.64
N HIS A 224 -21.64 -0.04 -26.42
CA HIS A 224 -22.54 0.52 -27.44
C HIS A 224 -22.03 1.87 -27.96
N GLY A 225 -22.03 2.07 -29.28
CA GLY A 225 -21.57 3.29 -29.93
C GLY A 225 -20.05 3.45 -30.03
N GLY A 226 -19.26 2.44 -29.66
CA GLY A 226 -17.79 2.47 -29.79
C GLY A 226 -17.06 3.36 -28.76
N ASN A 227 -17.77 3.90 -27.78
CA ASN A 227 -17.19 4.77 -26.76
C ASN A 227 -16.69 3.94 -25.54
N GLY A 228 -15.53 3.29 -25.71
CA GLY A 228 -14.85 2.57 -24.64
C GLY A 228 -15.12 1.07 -24.62
N THR A 229 -14.48 0.42 -23.68
CA THR A 229 -14.52 -1.03 -23.49
C THR A 229 -14.84 -1.40 -22.05
N VAL A 230 -15.19 -2.65 -21.82
CA VAL A 230 -15.35 -3.25 -20.50
C VAL A 230 -14.52 -4.52 -20.48
N PRO A 231 -13.61 -4.71 -19.52
CA PRO A 231 -12.82 -5.91 -19.42
C PRO A 231 -13.70 -7.10 -18.98
N PHE A 232 -13.63 -8.18 -19.73
CA PHE A 232 -14.38 -9.41 -19.49
C PHE A 232 -13.46 -10.62 -19.46
N GLU A 233 -13.78 -11.57 -18.61
CA GLU A 233 -13.27 -12.93 -18.70
C GLU A 233 -14.34 -13.80 -19.33
N LEU A 234 -14.09 -14.31 -20.55
CA LEU A 234 -14.98 -15.22 -21.25
C LEU A 234 -14.55 -16.66 -21.02
N ALA A 235 -15.50 -17.53 -20.68
CA ALA A 235 -15.33 -18.97 -20.56
C ALA A 235 -16.17 -19.65 -21.64
N LEU A 236 -15.53 -20.40 -22.54
CA LEU A 236 -16.14 -21.10 -23.65
C LEU A 236 -16.24 -22.59 -23.34
N VAL A 237 -17.45 -23.12 -23.43
CA VAL A 237 -17.76 -24.56 -23.29
C VAL A 237 -18.22 -25.08 -24.64
N ASN A 238 -17.59 -26.16 -25.10
CA ASN A 238 -18.00 -26.83 -26.36
C ASN A 238 -19.19 -27.75 -26.11
N LEU A 239 -20.33 -27.43 -26.72
CA LEU A 239 -21.56 -28.22 -26.71
C LEU A 239 -22.08 -28.47 -28.16
N ILE A 240 -21.15 -28.54 -29.13
CA ILE A 240 -21.51 -28.76 -30.55
C ILE A 240 -22.23 -30.12 -30.74
N ASP A 241 -21.79 -31.15 -30.02
CA ASP A 241 -22.35 -32.50 -30.08
C ASP A 241 -23.64 -32.64 -29.26
N ASP A 242 -24.05 -31.65 -28.47
CA ASP A 242 -25.33 -31.66 -27.77
C ASP A 242 -26.45 -31.25 -28.76
N PRO A 243 -27.43 -32.13 -29.03
CA PRO A 243 -28.47 -31.85 -30.01
C PRO A 243 -29.41 -30.72 -29.61
N THR A 244 -29.38 -30.27 -28.37
CA THR A 244 -30.22 -29.17 -27.88
C THR A 244 -29.51 -27.82 -27.95
N VAL A 245 -28.16 -27.80 -28.03
CA VAL A 245 -27.31 -26.59 -28.03
C VAL A 245 -26.65 -26.39 -29.38
N GLY A 246 -25.92 -27.40 -29.90
CA GLY A 246 -25.32 -27.38 -31.23
C GLY A 246 -24.20 -26.35 -31.46
N GLY A 247 -23.63 -25.79 -30.40
CA GLY A 247 -22.65 -24.70 -30.46
C GLY A 247 -21.79 -24.56 -29.24
N TYR A 248 -21.20 -23.38 -29.06
CA TYR A 248 -20.46 -23.01 -27.87
C TYR A 248 -21.34 -22.20 -26.92
N VAL A 249 -21.32 -22.57 -25.63
CA VAL A 249 -21.86 -21.70 -24.59
C VAL A 249 -20.71 -20.85 -24.07
N VAL A 250 -20.84 -19.53 -24.19
CA VAL A 250 -19.86 -18.55 -23.76
C VAL A 250 -20.44 -17.81 -22.56
N SER A 251 -19.76 -17.90 -21.42
CA SER A 251 -20.10 -17.16 -20.21
C SER A 251 -19.09 -16.03 -19.99
N GLY A 252 -19.57 -14.79 -19.86
CA GLY A 252 -18.72 -13.62 -19.69
C GLY A 252 -18.93 -12.97 -18.33
N HIS A 253 -17.85 -12.80 -17.59
CA HIS A 253 -17.81 -12.07 -16.31
C HIS A 253 -17.15 -10.72 -16.50
N ASP A 254 -17.79 -9.65 -16.03
CA ASP A 254 -17.17 -8.33 -15.93
C ASP A 254 -16.10 -8.36 -14.82
N ILE A 255 -14.85 -8.14 -15.21
CA ILE A 255 -13.71 -8.12 -14.31
C ILE A 255 -13.21 -6.70 -14.01
N THR A 256 -14.00 -5.66 -14.33
CA THR A 256 -13.62 -4.24 -14.15
C THR A 256 -13.15 -3.95 -12.72
N ALA A 257 -13.92 -4.37 -11.72
CA ALA A 257 -13.57 -4.11 -10.33
C ALA A 257 -12.25 -4.80 -9.92
N ARG A 258 -12.02 -6.03 -10.43
CA ARG A 258 -10.78 -6.77 -10.18
C ARG A 258 -9.59 -6.09 -10.86
N THR A 259 -9.72 -5.74 -12.14
CA THR A 259 -8.64 -5.11 -12.91
C THR A 259 -8.27 -3.74 -12.34
N LEU A 260 -9.26 -2.94 -11.92
CA LEU A 260 -9.04 -1.66 -11.25
C LEU A 260 -8.29 -1.85 -9.92
N ALA A 261 -8.73 -2.80 -9.09
CA ALA A 261 -8.06 -3.07 -7.81
C ALA A 261 -6.61 -3.57 -7.99
N GLU A 262 -6.36 -4.43 -8.98
CA GLU A 262 -5.01 -4.91 -9.33
C GLU A 262 -4.13 -3.75 -9.83
N THR A 263 -4.69 -2.86 -10.68
CA THR A 263 -3.99 -1.67 -11.18
C THR A 263 -3.69 -0.68 -10.05
N ASP A 264 -4.66 -0.39 -9.19
CA ASP A 264 -4.48 0.51 -8.04
C ASP A 264 -3.44 -0.03 -7.06
N LEU A 265 -3.45 -1.34 -6.79
CA LEU A 265 -2.43 -2.00 -5.98
C LEU A 265 -1.05 -1.86 -6.62
N HIS A 266 -0.94 -2.15 -7.91
CA HIS A 266 0.32 -2.02 -8.65
C HIS A 266 0.83 -0.57 -8.64
N ASN A 267 -0.04 0.40 -8.91
CA ASN A 267 0.30 1.83 -8.88
C ASN A 267 0.74 2.26 -7.47
N THR A 268 0.05 1.79 -6.44
CA THR A 268 0.39 2.11 -5.04
C THR A 268 1.75 1.54 -4.67
N LEU A 269 2.03 0.28 -5.00
CA LEU A 269 3.34 -0.34 -4.76
C LEU A 269 4.46 0.36 -5.53
N SER A 270 4.22 0.69 -6.80
CA SER A 270 5.19 1.42 -7.63
C SER A 270 5.48 2.82 -7.07
N LEU A 271 4.45 3.53 -6.62
CA LEU A 271 4.60 4.84 -6.00
C LEU A 271 5.37 4.77 -4.68
N LEU A 272 5.07 3.78 -3.83
CA LEU A 272 5.80 3.56 -2.57
C LEU A 272 7.27 3.27 -2.83
N THR A 273 7.58 2.37 -3.77
CA THR A 273 8.98 2.05 -4.15
C THR A 273 9.69 3.28 -4.69
N ALA A 274 9.08 4.00 -5.64
CA ALA A 274 9.66 5.22 -6.20
C ALA A 274 9.87 6.31 -5.13
N THR A 275 8.97 6.42 -4.14
CA THR A 275 9.11 7.36 -3.03
C THR A 275 10.29 6.99 -2.14
N LEU A 276 10.49 5.71 -1.82
CA LEU A 276 11.64 5.25 -1.05
C LEU A 276 12.95 5.47 -1.80
N ASP A 277 12.98 5.20 -3.12
CA ASP A 277 14.17 5.41 -3.95
C ASP A 277 14.51 6.90 -4.18
N ALA A 278 13.51 7.78 -4.09
CA ALA A 278 13.72 9.23 -4.19
C ALA A 278 14.29 9.86 -2.92
N THR A 279 14.38 9.12 -1.81
CA THR A 279 15.00 9.63 -0.57
C THR A 279 16.52 9.66 -0.70
N ALA A 280 17.14 10.68 -0.07
CA ALA A 280 18.58 10.76 0.04
C ALA A 280 19.17 9.72 1.02
N ASP A 281 18.33 9.14 1.87
CA ASP A 281 18.72 8.19 2.90
C ASP A 281 18.66 6.75 2.35
N GLY A 282 19.63 5.92 2.73
CA GLY A 282 19.56 4.48 2.52
C GLY A 282 18.61 3.87 3.53
N ILE A 283 17.59 3.16 3.05
CA ILE A 283 16.56 2.54 3.91
C ILE A 283 16.63 1.03 3.78
N LEU A 284 16.65 0.35 4.92
CA LEU A 284 16.55 -1.10 5.04
C LEU A 284 15.45 -1.44 6.04
N VAL A 285 14.57 -2.38 5.67
CA VAL A 285 13.56 -2.96 6.53
C VAL A 285 13.85 -4.44 6.71
N VAL A 286 13.95 -4.89 7.95
CA VAL A 286 14.15 -6.29 8.30
C VAL A 286 12.97 -6.83 9.10
N ASP A 287 12.70 -8.13 8.98
CA ASP A 287 11.73 -8.82 9.83
C ASP A 287 12.28 -9.13 11.24
N GLY A 288 11.45 -9.74 12.07
CA GLY A 288 11.84 -10.12 13.43
C GLY A 288 12.95 -11.18 13.53
N ASN A 289 13.38 -11.75 12.40
CA ASN A 289 14.45 -12.76 12.30
C ASN A 289 15.71 -12.20 11.60
N GLY A 290 15.76 -10.90 11.29
CA GLY A 290 16.87 -10.29 10.58
C GLY A 290 16.89 -10.58 9.07
N ARG A 291 15.75 -10.88 8.43
CA ARG A 291 15.68 -11.03 6.97
C ARG A 291 15.25 -9.71 6.32
N PHE A 292 15.87 -9.37 5.21
CA PHE A 292 15.51 -8.20 4.43
C PHE A 292 14.09 -8.34 3.86
N VAL A 293 13.17 -7.53 4.35
CA VAL A 293 11.81 -7.39 3.82
C VAL A 293 11.82 -6.46 2.63
N SER A 294 12.46 -5.30 2.79
CA SER A 294 12.54 -4.27 1.75
C SER A 294 13.78 -3.40 1.96
N PHE A 295 14.29 -2.85 0.90
CA PHE A 295 15.35 -1.83 0.93
C PHE A 295 15.20 -0.94 -0.32
N ASN A 296 15.73 0.29 -0.26
CA ASN A 296 15.81 1.16 -1.41
C ASN A 296 17.18 1.03 -2.10
N HIS A 297 17.25 1.48 -3.35
CA HIS A 297 18.49 1.42 -4.14
C HIS A 297 19.64 2.18 -3.46
N ARG A 298 19.32 3.30 -2.81
CA ARG A 298 20.30 4.12 -2.09
C ARG A 298 21.02 3.38 -0.98
N PHE A 299 20.34 2.48 -0.25
CA PHE A 299 20.97 1.63 0.76
C PHE A 299 22.06 0.73 0.15
N ALA A 300 21.75 0.07 -0.96
CA ALA A 300 22.69 -0.82 -1.62
C ALA A 300 23.93 -0.06 -2.13
N GLU A 301 23.73 1.14 -2.73
CA GLU A 301 24.82 2.01 -3.17
C GLU A 301 25.71 2.50 -2.02
N MET A 302 25.10 3.00 -0.94
CA MET A 302 25.83 3.57 0.21
C MET A 302 26.75 2.56 0.86
N TRP A 303 26.29 1.31 0.98
CA TRP A 303 27.04 0.23 1.62
C TRP A 303 27.86 -0.59 0.62
N HIS A 304 27.82 -0.24 -0.68
CA HIS A 304 28.49 -0.99 -1.75
C HIS A 304 28.18 -2.49 -1.74
N LEU A 305 26.89 -2.83 -1.48
CA LEU A 305 26.45 -4.22 -1.39
C LEU A 305 26.36 -4.83 -2.79
N PRO A 306 27.00 -5.97 -3.03
CA PRO A 306 26.86 -6.68 -4.29
C PRO A 306 25.51 -7.39 -4.39
N ASP A 307 25.00 -7.60 -5.60
CA ASP A 307 23.69 -8.19 -5.88
C ASP A 307 23.47 -9.53 -5.18
N TRP A 308 24.49 -10.36 -5.08
CA TRP A 308 24.37 -11.66 -4.43
C TRP A 308 24.02 -11.60 -2.92
N ILE A 309 24.43 -10.53 -2.20
CA ILE A 309 24.03 -10.28 -0.80
C ILE A 309 22.57 -9.83 -0.76
N LEU A 310 22.19 -8.95 -1.68
CA LEU A 310 20.83 -8.44 -1.76
C LEU A 310 19.83 -9.56 -2.13
N GLU A 311 20.23 -10.51 -2.95
CA GLU A 311 19.44 -11.69 -3.32
C GLU A 311 19.27 -12.68 -2.15
N GLN A 312 20.27 -12.85 -1.31
CA GLN A 312 20.21 -13.70 -0.11
C GLN A 312 19.24 -13.15 0.95
N ARG A 313 19.08 -11.81 0.99
CA ARG A 313 18.18 -11.10 1.93
C ARG A 313 18.45 -11.45 3.39
N ASP A 314 19.72 -11.63 3.74
CA ASP A 314 20.15 -12.09 5.06
C ASP A 314 21.04 -11.02 5.74
N ASP A 315 20.56 -10.49 6.86
CA ASP A 315 21.25 -9.41 7.59
C ASP A 315 22.61 -9.84 8.17
N PRO A 316 22.78 -11.01 8.78
CA PRO A 316 24.08 -11.48 9.24
C PRO A 316 25.15 -11.50 8.13
N THR A 317 24.79 -11.93 6.93
CA THR A 317 25.72 -11.94 5.79
C THR A 317 26.09 -10.53 5.36
N ALA A 318 25.12 -9.62 5.32
CA ALA A 318 25.36 -8.22 5.00
C ALA A 318 26.23 -7.55 6.08
N ILE A 319 25.95 -7.77 7.36
CA ILE A 319 26.75 -7.27 8.50
C ILE A 319 28.18 -7.77 8.39
N ALA A 320 28.40 -9.05 8.14
CA ALA A 320 29.74 -9.62 7.97
C ALA A 320 30.52 -8.97 6.82
N PHE A 321 29.83 -8.59 5.75
CA PHE A 321 30.45 -7.91 4.60
C PHE A 321 30.79 -6.44 4.88
N VAL A 322 29.92 -5.71 5.61
CA VAL A 322 30.08 -4.28 5.82
C VAL A 322 30.95 -3.91 7.03
N ARG A 323 31.07 -4.82 8.03
CA ARG A 323 31.80 -4.55 9.28
C ARG A 323 33.24 -4.07 9.05
N ASP A 324 33.93 -4.64 8.08
CA ASP A 324 35.33 -4.34 7.80
C ASP A 324 35.53 -2.97 7.10
N GLN A 325 34.44 -2.32 6.68
CA GLN A 325 34.45 -0.95 6.14
C GLN A 325 34.44 0.11 7.25
N LEU A 326 34.15 -0.28 8.51
CA LEU A 326 33.95 0.64 9.61
C LEU A 326 35.21 0.82 10.46
N VAL A 327 35.37 1.99 11.06
CA VAL A 327 36.46 2.30 11.99
C VAL A 327 36.30 1.53 13.31
N GLN A 328 35.04 1.29 13.75
CA GLN A 328 34.71 0.58 14.98
C GLN A 328 33.77 -0.61 14.71
N PRO A 329 34.26 -1.69 14.08
CA PRO A 329 33.44 -2.81 13.63
C PRO A 329 32.73 -3.56 14.79
N ASP A 330 33.41 -3.75 15.91
CA ASP A 330 32.86 -4.51 17.04
C ASP A 330 31.74 -3.73 17.75
N SER A 331 31.88 -2.42 17.88
CA SER A 331 30.84 -1.53 18.43
C SER A 331 29.59 -1.53 17.56
N PHE A 332 29.77 -1.53 16.23
CA PHE A 332 28.66 -1.61 15.27
C PHE A 332 27.87 -2.91 15.44
N VAL A 333 28.54 -4.06 15.49
CA VAL A 333 27.89 -5.38 15.64
C VAL A 333 27.17 -5.46 17.00
N ALA A 334 27.85 -5.09 18.09
CA ALA A 334 27.26 -5.11 19.42
C ALA A 334 25.98 -4.25 19.52
N LYS A 335 25.97 -3.09 18.84
CA LYS A 335 24.79 -2.23 18.81
C LYS A 335 23.64 -2.83 17.99
N VAL A 336 23.93 -3.56 16.91
CA VAL A 336 22.90 -4.27 16.14
C VAL A 336 22.30 -5.39 16.99
N ASP A 337 23.13 -6.19 17.66
CA ASP A 337 22.68 -7.29 18.52
C ASP A 337 21.82 -6.76 19.68
N GLU A 338 22.22 -5.68 20.36
CA GLU A 338 21.43 -5.00 21.40
C GLU A 338 20.03 -4.62 20.89
N LEU A 339 19.95 -4.07 19.67
CA LEU A 339 18.67 -3.62 19.10
C LEU A 339 17.79 -4.77 18.59
N TYR A 340 18.36 -5.94 18.33
CA TYR A 340 17.57 -7.15 18.04
C TYR A 340 17.06 -7.83 19.32
N GLU A 341 17.82 -7.72 20.43
CA GLU A 341 17.35 -8.19 21.73
C GLU A 341 16.25 -7.29 22.30
N ASP A 342 16.44 -5.97 22.28
CA ASP A 342 15.42 -4.99 22.67
C ASP A 342 14.65 -4.47 21.43
N ARG A 343 13.57 -5.16 21.12
CA ARG A 343 12.72 -4.84 19.95
C ARG A 343 12.05 -3.48 20.03
N GLU A 344 11.85 -2.92 21.23
CA GLU A 344 11.19 -1.63 21.44
C GLU A 344 12.16 -0.45 21.31
N ALA A 345 13.46 -0.68 21.47
CA ALA A 345 14.46 0.38 21.47
C ALA A 345 14.56 1.10 20.12
N GLU A 346 14.69 2.42 20.20
CA GLU A 346 15.10 3.28 19.09
C GLU A 346 16.57 3.64 19.29
N SER A 347 17.30 3.84 18.20
CA SER A 347 18.71 4.22 18.25
C SER A 347 19.03 5.29 17.24
N PHE A 348 19.95 6.16 17.62
CA PHE A 348 20.62 7.12 16.76
C PHE A 348 22.10 7.12 17.09
N ASP A 349 22.96 6.89 16.09
CA ASP A 349 24.41 6.92 16.22
C ASP A 349 25.10 7.33 14.91
N LEU A 350 26.41 7.55 15.01
CA LEU A 350 27.27 7.85 13.87
C LEU A 350 28.12 6.63 13.52
N LEU A 351 28.22 6.35 12.25
CA LEU A 351 29.08 5.31 11.70
C LEU A 351 30.21 5.98 10.91
N GLU A 352 31.44 5.75 11.36
CA GLU A 352 32.63 6.25 10.68
C GLU A 352 33.24 5.14 9.83
N PHE A 353 33.51 5.42 8.58
CA PHE A 353 34.09 4.49 7.62
C PHE A 353 35.59 4.68 7.49
N THR A 354 36.31 3.60 7.21
CA THR A 354 37.76 3.64 6.98
C THR A 354 38.19 4.47 5.78
N ASP A 355 37.28 4.71 4.83
CA ASP A 355 37.47 5.58 3.66
C ASP A 355 37.12 7.06 3.94
N GLY A 356 36.77 7.41 5.16
CA GLY A 356 36.46 8.77 5.61
C GLY A 356 35.02 9.22 5.34
N ARG A 357 34.11 8.32 4.95
CA ARG A 357 32.67 8.60 4.97
C ARG A 357 32.14 8.57 6.41
N VAL A 358 31.07 9.32 6.66
CA VAL A 358 30.38 9.36 7.94
C VAL A 358 28.88 9.27 7.70
N PHE A 359 28.24 8.25 8.27
CA PHE A 359 26.78 8.08 8.17
C PHE A 359 26.11 8.27 9.52
N GLU A 360 24.97 8.95 9.52
CA GLU A 360 24.00 8.89 10.62
C GLU A 360 23.14 7.64 10.42
N ARG A 361 23.15 6.76 11.43
CA ARG A 361 22.27 5.60 11.48
C ARG A 361 21.12 5.86 12.43
N PHE A 362 19.91 5.66 11.95
CA PHE A 362 18.69 5.71 12.74
C PHE A 362 17.97 4.38 12.68
N SER A 363 17.51 3.87 13.82
CA SER A 363 16.80 2.59 13.89
C SER A 363 15.54 2.69 14.72
N LYS A 364 14.42 2.17 14.15
CA LYS A 364 13.11 2.12 14.81
C LYS A 364 12.41 0.78 14.60
N PRO A 365 11.60 0.33 15.60
CA PRO A 365 10.69 -0.79 15.40
C PRO A 365 9.67 -0.50 14.29
N GLN A 366 9.48 -1.47 13.40
CA GLN A 366 8.39 -1.44 12.42
C GLN A 366 7.12 -1.99 13.07
N ARG A 367 6.05 -1.19 13.08
CA ARG A 367 4.76 -1.59 13.65
C ARG A 367 3.69 -1.68 12.59
N VAL A 368 2.92 -2.77 12.63
CA VAL A 368 1.69 -2.95 11.85
C VAL A 368 0.57 -3.27 12.84
N ASP A 369 -0.49 -2.49 12.82
CA ASP A 369 -1.62 -2.59 13.76
C ASP A 369 -1.18 -2.64 15.24
N GLY A 370 -0.15 -1.85 15.59
CA GLY A 370 0.41 -1.78 16.94
C GLY A 370 1.37 -2.90 17.31
N THR A 371 1.50 -3.95 16.48
CA THR A 371 2.41 -5.08 16.72
C THR A 371 3.73 -4.85 16.00
N ILE A 372 4.86 -5.12 16.69
CA ILE A 372 6.19 -5.05 16.08
C ILE A 372 6.37 -6.26 15.16
N VAL A 373 6.55 -5.98 13.88
CA VAL A 373 6.76 -6.99 12.83
C VAL A 373 8.20 -7.05 12.33
N GLY A 374 9.01 -6.05 12.67
CA GLY A 374 10.39 -5.95 12.23
C GLY A 374 11.04 -4.65 12.69
N ARG A 375 12.07 -4.21 11.98
CA ARG A 375 12.83 -3.00 12.27
C ARG A 375 13.15 -2.25 10.98
N VAL A 376 13.11 -0.93 11.06
CA VAL A 376 13.54 -0.04 9.98
C VAL A 376 14.87 0.58 10.36
N TRP A 377 15.82 0.54 9.45
CA TRP A 377 17.11 1.21 9.51
C TRP A 377 17.14 2.30 8.44
N SER A 378 17.56 3.49 8.82
CA SER A 378 17.82 4.60 7.90
C SER A 378 19.26 5.06 8.07
N PHE A 379 19.93 5.26 6.94
CA PHE A 379 21.33 5.69 6.87
C PHE A 379 21.41 6.97 6.06
N ARG A 380 21.96 8.02 6.64
CA ARG A 380 22.16 9.30 5.98
C ARG A 380 23.64 9.59 5.85
N ASP A 381 24.10 9.83 4.64
CA ASP A 381 25.48 10.31 4.43
C ASP A 381 25.57 11.77 4.87
N VAL A 382 26.39 12.02 5.88
CA VAL A 382 26.65 13.34 6.45
C VAL A 382 28.11 13.76 6.30
N THR A 383 28.84 13.07 5.44
CA THR A 383 30.28 13.27 5.22
C THR A 383 30.62 14.71 4.91
N ASP A 384 29.94 15.31 3.93
CA ASP A 384 30.22 16.70 3.54
C ASP A 384 29.84 17.70 4.64
N ARG A 385 28.75 17.46 5.36
CA ARG A 385 28.35 18.28 6.49
C ARG A 385 29.41 18.21 7.61
N LYS A 386 29.89 17.02 7.96
CA LYS A 386 30.92 16.83 8.99
C LYS A 386 32.22 17.50 8.57
N ARG A 387 32.67 17.32 7.36
CA ARG A 387 33.85 18.00 6.83
C ARG A 387 33.73 19.52 6.85
N LEU A 388 32.53 20.03 6.54
CA LEU A 388 32.27 21.46 6.60
C LEU A 388 32.27 21.97 8.05
N GLU A 389 31.64 21.26 8.98
CA GLU A 389 31.64 21.55 10.42
C GLU A 389 33.07 21.59 10.97
N GLU A 390 33.90 20.61 10.61
CA GLU A 390 35.31 20.56 10.98
C GLU A 390 36.12 21.74 10.42
N ARG A 391 35.89 22.05 9.11
CA ARG A 391 36.54 23.20 8.46
C ARG A 391 36.12 24.52 9.13
N LEU A 392 34.83 24.69 9.39
CA LEU A 392 34.31 25.89 10.04
C LEU A 392 34.87 26.02 11.46
N SER A 393 34.95 24.93 12.22
CA SER A 393 35.56 24.88 13.53
C SER A 393 37.06 25.24 13.44
N TYR A 394 37.76 24.66 12.47
CA TYR A 394 39.17 24.98 12.25
C TYR A 394 39.36 26.46 11.90
N GLN A 395 38.59 27.02 10.95
CA GLN A 395 38.63 28.42 10.57
C GLN A 395 38.24 29.38 11.72
N ALA A 396 37.35 28.96 12.63
CA ALA A 396 36.96 29.75 13.78
C ALA A 396 38.11 29.95 14.78
N PHE A 397 39.09 29.05 14.82
CA PHE A 397 40.20 29.01 15.77
C PHE A 397 41.58 29.19 15.14
N HIS A 398 41.70 29.17 13.80
CA HIS A 398 42.99 29.32 13.12
C HIS A 398 42.96 30.51 12.14
N ASP A 399 44.15 31.12 11.96
CA ASP A 399 44.35 32.18 10.95
C ASP A 399 44.54 31.59 9.56
N SER A 400 43.73 32.03 8.60
CA SER A 400 43.69 31.46 7.25
C SER A 400 44.96 31.69 6.44
N LEU A 401 45.78 32.70 6.79
CA LEU A 401 47.02 32.97 6.11
C LEU A 401 48.18 32.12 6.69
N THR A 402 48.32 32.06 7.98
CA THR A 402 49.51 31.50 8.63
C THR A 402 49.33 30.09 9.16
N ASP A 403 48.06 29.59 9.19
CA ASP A 403 47.67 28.30 9.76
C ASP A 403 47.95 28.18 11.29
N LEU A 404 48.40 29.23 11.93
CA LEU A 404 48.52 29.31 13.37
C LEU A 404 47.16 29.46 14.04
N GLY A 405 47.09 29.32 15.36
CA GLY A 405 45.90 29.76 16.12
C GLY A 405 45.58 31.23 15.81
N ASN A 406 44.31 31.59 15.82
CA ASN A 406 43.87 32.97 15.76
C ASN A 406 43.74 33.58 17.15
N ARG A 407 43.37 34.84 17.25
CA ARG A 407 43.17 35.55 18.53
C ARG A 407 42.19 34.81 19.46
N ALA A 408 41.11 34.22 18.91
CA ALA A 408 40.11 33.51 19.72
C ALA A 408 40.70 32.25 20.37
N LEU A 409 41.45 31.43 19.59
CA LEU A 409 42.13 30.26 20.14
C LEU A 409 43.17 30.66 21.20
N PHE A 410 43.91 31.74 20.93
CA PHE A 410 44.92 32.20 21.85
C PHE A 410 44.31 32.64 23.19
N GLN A 411 43.25 33.41 23.19
CA GLN A 411 42.54 33.84 24.40
C GLN A 411 41.99 32.65 25.19
N ASP A 412 41.30 31.72 24.49
CA ASP A 412 40.78 30.50 25.13
C ASP A 412 41.88 29.68 25.83
N ARG A 413 43.02 29.48 25.16
CA ARG A 413 44.17 28.75 25.69
C ARG A 413 44.80 29.50 26.88
N LEU A 414 44.93 30.83 26.77
CA LEU A 414 45.48 31.66 27.81
C LEU A 414 44.63 31.67 29.08
N GLU A 415 43.30 31.78 28.94
CA GLU A 415 42.38 31.71 30.07
C GLU A 415 42.49 30.36 30.80
N HIS A 416 42.46 29.26 30.02
CA HIS A 416 42.62 27.92 30.58
C HIS A 416 43.99 27.70 31.27
N ALA A 417 45.07 28.25 30.70
CA ALA A 417 46.40 28.15 31.25
C ALA A 417 46.51 28.93 32.58
N VAL A 418 45.95 30.14 32.64
CA VAL A 418 45.92 30.97 33.88
C VAL A 418 45.11 30.27 34.98
N GLU A 419 43.96 29.70 34.66
CA GLU A 419 43.16 28.92 35.62
C GLU A 419 43.88 27.65 36.12
N ARG A 420 44.66 27.01 35.26
CA ARG A 420 45.43 25.80 35.62
C ARG A 420 46.58 26.12 36.54
N ILE A 421 47.33 27.19 36.26
CA ILE A 421 48.45 27.63 37.12
C ILE A 421 48.00 28.02 38.50
N GLY A 422 46.83 28.61 38.65
CA GLY A 422 46.23 28.86 39.95
C GLY A 422 46.10 27.61 40.84
N ARG A 423 46.21 26.42 40.26
CA ARG A 423 46.13 25.12 40.96
C ARG A 423 47.45 24.34 41.02
N THR A 424 48.36 24.61 40.10
CA THR A 424 49.69 23.94 40.03
C THR A 424 50.76 24.98 40.21
N HIS A 425 51.88 24.67 40.91
CA HIS A 425 52.97 25.61 41.20
C HIS A 425 53.93 25.82 40.02
N GLY A 426 53.38 25.88 38.77
CA GLY A 426 54.14 26.17 37.56
C GLY A 426 54.16 27.67 37.25
N HIS A 427 54.88 28.05 36.20
CA HIS A 427 54.91 29.41 35.69
C HIS A 427 54.40 29.37 34.19
N LEU A 428 53.85 30.47 33.75
CA LEU A 428 53.54 30.69 32.34
C LEU A 428 54.04 32.05 31.86
N ALA A 429 54.31 32.18 30.60
CA ALA A 429 54.65 33.46 30.03
C ALA A 429 53.83 33.66 28.70
N VAL A 430 53.51 34.92 28.43
CA VAL A 430 53.03 35.37 27.15
C VAL A 430 54.12 36.20 26.48
N LEU A 431 54.46 35.82 25.26
CA LEU A 431 55.27 36.62 24.36
C LEU A 431 54.34 37.27 23.34
N PHE A 432 54.38 38.61 23.24
CA PHE A 432 53.71 39.36 22.21
C PHE A 432 54.75 39.83 21.21
N LEU A 433 54.56 39.50 19.94
CA LEU A 433 55.55 39.76 18.89
C LEU A 433 54.92 40.60 17.80
N ASP A 434 55.73 41.52 17.24
CA ASP A 434 55.32 42.34 16.11
C ASP A 434 56.49 42.38 15.10
N VAL A 435 56.13 42.26 13.81
CA VAL A 435 57.12 42.27 12.72
C VAL A 435 57.55 43.70 12.41
N ASP A 436 58.80 44.01 12.70
CA ASP A 436 59.34 45.36 12.49
C ASP A 436 59.27 45.81 11.02
N ASN A 437 58.80 47.04 10.79
CA ASN A 437 58.71 47.64 9.48
C ASN A 437 57.83 46.86 8.46
N PHE A 438 56.89 46.03 8.89
CA PHE A 438 55.98 45.23 8.04
C PHE A 438 55.24 46.10 7.03
N LYS A 439 54.75 47.27 7.42
CA LYS A 439 54.10 48.20 6.49
C LYS A 439 55.02 48.62 5.34
N ASN A 440 56.29 48.88 5.60
CA ASN A 440 57.27 49.27 4.60
C ASN A 440 57.51 48.11 3.60
N VAL A 441 57.48 46.87 4.03
CA VAL A 441 57.55 45.70 3.15
C VAL A 441 56.35 45.66 2.22
N ASN A 442 55.14 45.86 2.74
CA ASN A 442 53.91 45.93 1.95
C ASN A 442 53.94 47.08 0.93
N ASP A 443 54.34 48.29 1.39
CA ASP A 443 54.36 49.49 0.57
C ASP A 443 55.43 49.41 -0.56
N THR A 444 56.55 48.68 -0.32
CA THR A 444 57.65 48.60 -1.26
C THR A 444 57.57 47.38 -2.17
N LEU A 445 57.20 46.21 -1.67
CA LEU A 445 57.20 44.93 -2.37
C LEU A 445 55.80 44.36 -2.67
N GLY A 446 54.74 45.02 -2.17
CA GLY A 446 53.37 44.63 -2.34
C GLY A 446 52.85 43.64 -1.29
N HIS A 447 51.53 43.51 -1.18
CA HIS A 447 50.88 42.68 -0.15
C HIS A 447 51.27 41.19 -0.22
N SER A 448 51.54 40.67 -1.41
CA SER A 448 51.98 39.26 -1.55
C SER A 448 53.31 38.99 -0.86
N ALA A 449 54.26 39.97 -0.86
CA ALA A 449 55.51 39.85 -0.15
C ALA A 449 55.30 39.94 1.40
N GLY A 450 54.34 40.75 1.84
CA GLY A 450 53.93 40.77 3.26
C GLY A 450 53.31 39.46 3.72
N ASP A 451 52.48 38.85 2.90
CA ASP A 451 51.87 37.54 3.19
C ASP A 451 52.94 36.43 3.26
N GLU A 452 53.94 36.45 2.33
CA GLU A 452 55.08 35.51 2.38
C GLU A 452 55.92 35.72 3.67
N LEU A 453 56.10 36.96 4.12
CA LEU A 453 56.80 37.28 5.36
C LEU A 453 56.04 36.74 6.57
N LEU A 454 54.72 36.90 6.62
CA LEU A 454 53.89 36.37 7.73
C LEU A 454 53.89 34.84 7.73
N HIS A 455 53.84 34.19 6.59
CA HIS A 455 54.02 32.73 6.48
C HIS A 455 55.41 32.26 6.98
N ALA A 456 56.48 32.96 6.62
CA ALA A 456 57.83 32.64 7.07
C ALA A 456 57.96 32.81 8.57
N MET A 457 57.39 33.89 9.14
CA MET A 457 57.35 34.14 10.59
C MET A 457 56.62 33.02 11.32
N ALA A 458 55.45 32.58 10.84
CA ALA A 458 54.71 31.46 11.38
C ALA A 458 55.57 30.18 11.39
N GLY A 459 56.26 29.89 10.27
CA GLY A 459 57.17 28.75 10.20
C GLY A 459 58.32 28.81 11.21
N VAL A 460 58.85 30.00 11.48
CA VAL A 460 59.88 30.20 12.54
C VAL A 460 59.31 29.92 13.93
N LEU A 461 58.13 30.44 14.24
CA LEU A 461 57.48 30.19 15.53
C LEU A 461 57.23 28.70 15.75
N VAL A 462 56.66 27.99 14.76
CA VAL A 462 56.42 26.54 14.89
C VAL A 462 57.72 25.76 15.12
N GLN A 463 58.82 26.14 14.51
CA GLN A 463 60.13 25.49 14.73
C GLN A 463 60.74 25.81 16.08
N CYS A 464 60.47 26.99 16.64
CA CYS A 464 60.98 27.41 17.94
C CYS A 464 60.16 26.90 19.12
N LEU A 465 58.94 26.39 18.91
CA LEU A 465 58.01 26.04 20.00
C LEU A 465 57.98 24.54 20.27
N ARG A 466 57.64 24.18 21.50
CA ARG A 466 57.30 22.80 21.93
C ARG A 466 55.83 22.51 21.61
N LYS A 467 55.46 21.26 21.60
CA LYS A 467 54.03 20.86 21.40
C LYS A 467 53.08 21.42 22.45
N ALA A 468 53.57 21.73 23.65
CA ALA A 468 52.77 22.28 24.73
C ALA A 468 52.55 23.80 24.57
N ASP A 469 53.41 24.49 23.83
CA ASP A 469 53.31 25.93 23.61
C ASP A 469 52.27 26.21 22.52
N THR A 470 51.63 27.38 22.61
CA THR A 470 50.66 27.83 21.61
C THR A 470 51.15 29.07 20.88
N ALA A 471 51.25 28.99 19.55
CA ALA A 471 51.46 30.16 18.70
C ALA A 471 50.16 30.61 18.05
N ALA A 472 49.96 31.90 17.95
CA ALA A 472 48.80 32.47 17.26
C ALA A 472 49.17 33.78 16.54
N ARG A 473 48.45 34.07 15.48
CA ARG A 473 48.43 35.40 14.85
C ARG A 473 47.26 36.20 15.42
N LEU A 474 47.58 37.29 16.10
CA LEU A 474 46.59 38.11 16.82
C LEU A 474 45.89 39.13 15.93
N GLY A 475 46.55 39.51 14.84
CA GLY A 475 46.05 40.42 13.80
C GLY A 475 47.17 41.14 13.06
N GLY A 476 46.99 41.50 11.82
CA GLY A 476 48.00 42.21 11.04
C GLY A 476 49.36 41.51 11.04
N ASP A 477 50.34 42.16 11.64
CA ASP A 477 51.72 41.70 11.82
C ASP A 477 52.06 41.24 13.26
N GLU A 478 51.01 41.11 14.09
CA GLU A 478 51.08 40.73 15.50
C GLU A 478 50.95 39.23 15.70
N PHE A 479 51.85 38.63 16.48
CA PHE A 479 51.80 37.24 16.90
C PHE A 479 51.82 37.13 18.41
N GLY A 480 51.21 36.08 18.95
CA GLY A 480 51.23 35.72 20.36
C GLY A 480 51.82 34.34 20.54
N VAL A 481 52.65 34.18 21.55
CA VAL A 481 53.13 32.86 21.97
C VAL A 481 52.80 32.70 23.47
N LEU A 482 52.06 31.64 23.78
CA LEU A 482 51.79 31.20 25.15
C LEU A 482 52.75 30.06 25.46
N VAL A 483 53.57 30.26 26.47
CA VAL A 483 54.53 29.27 26.97
C VAL A 483 53.99 28.74 28.30
N GLU A 484 53.67 27.47 28.31
CA GLU A 484 53.07 26.82 29.47
C GLU A 484 54.11 25.94 30.21
N GLU A 485 53.85 25.68 31.47
CA GLU A 485 54.67 24.77 32.30
C GLU A 485 56.16 25.14 32.30
N LEU A 486 56.42 26.43 32.46
CA LEU A 486 57.80 26.92 32.67
C LEU A 486 58.37 26.45 33.97
N ALA A 487 59.58 25.89 33.95
CA ALA A 487 60.33 25.52 35.14
C ALA A 487 61.03 26.75 35.72
N ASP A 488 61.48 27.64 34.86
CA ASP A 488 62.15 28.90 35.21
C ASP A 488 61.70 30.02 34.26
N PRO A 489 61.39 31.24 34.74
CA PRO A 489 61.13 32.39 33.87
C PRO A 489 62.18 32.62 32.77
N GLU A 490 63.44 32.31 33.04
CA GLU A 490 64.57 32.41 32.09
C GLU A 490 64.35 31.54 30.83
N ASP A 491 63.58 30.48 30.92
CA ASP A 491 63.24 29.66 29.74
C ASP A 491 62.44 30.45 28.68
N ALA A 492 61.56 31.37 29.05
CA ALA A 492 60.81 32.24 28.18
C ALA A 492 61.70 33.29 27.51
N VAL A 493 62.68 33.81 28.27
CA VAL A 493 63.70 34.71 27.72
C VAL A 493 64.57 34.00 26.68
N THR A 494 65.04 32.80 26.99
CA THR A 494 65.80 31.96 26.09
C THR A 494 65.01 31.66 24.83
N LEU A 495 63.68 31.43 24.91
CA LEU A 495 62.80 31.25 23.77
C LEU A 495 62.74 32.54 22.94
N ALA A 496 62.52 33.69 23.54
CA ALA A 496 62.51 34.97 22.83
C ALA A 496 63.83 35.22 22.09
N GLU A 497 64.98 34.97 22.68
CA GLU A 497 66.32 35.08 22.07
C GLU A 497 66.45 34.11 20.89
N ARG A 498 65.93 32.86 21.00
CA ARG A 498 65.94 31.88 19.93
C ARG A 498 65.08 32.33 18.76
N ILE A 499 63.87 32.91 19.01
CA ILE A 499 63.02 33.47 17.97
C ILE A 499 63.73 34.63 17.27
N LEU A 500 64.30 35.58 18.00
CA LEU A 500 65.07 36.70 17.45
C LEU A 500 66.22 36.22 16.56
N GLN A 501 66.97 35.22 16.98
CA GLN A 501 68.06 34.66 16.23
C GLN A 501 67.60 33.98 14.93
N ALA A 502 66.48 33.24 15.01
CA ALA A 502 65.92 32.54 13.89
C ALA A 502 65.35 33.52 12.82
N THR A 503 64.73 34.65 13.25
CA THR A 503 64.19 35.67 12.36
C THR A 503 65.27 36.46 11.62
N ARG A 504 66.39 36.77 12.27
CA ARG A 504 67.53 37.53 11.67
C ARG A 504 68.18 36.83 10.48
N GLY A 505 68.07 35.53 10.37
CA GLY A 505 68.81 34.75 9.35
C GLY A 505 68.03 34.25 8.15
N MET A 506 66.69 34.40 8.13
CA MET A 506 65.87 33.50 7.34
C MET A 506 64.98 34.13 6.28
N LEU A 507 64.90 35.43 6.13
CA LEU A 507 63.80 35.99 5.31
C LEU A 507 64.30 36.36 3.91
N LYS A 508 64.28 35.35 2.99
CA LYS A 508 64.25 35.62 1.55
C LYS A 508 62.81 35.80 1.09
N ILE A 509 62.43 37.04 0.87
CA ILE A 509 61.08 37.41 0.42
C ILE A 509 61.13 37.75 -1.04
N ALA A 510 60.31 37.12 -1.86
CA ALA A 510 60.22 37.34 -3.33
C ALA A 510 61.56 37.31 -4.07
N GLY A 511 62.52 36.52 -3.60
CA GLY A 511 63.86 36.43 -4.23
C GLY A 511 64.83 37.56 -3.83
N ALA A 512 64.48 38.49 -2.96
CA ALA A 512 65.31 39.51 -2.37
C ALA A 512 65.67 39.16 -0.91
N ASP A 513 66.89 39.41 -0.49
CA ASP A 513 67.29 39.31 0.94
C ASP A 513 66.67 40.52 1.67
N ALA A 514 65.43 40.33 2.20
CA ALA A 514 64.80 41.31 3.06
C ALA A 514 65.05 40.91 4.50
N ALA A 515 65.75 41.71 5.23
CA ALA A 515 65.94 41.55 6.68
C ALA A 515 64.67 42.03 7.36
N ALA A 516 63.82 41.14 7.77
CA ALA A 516 62.74 41.44 8.71
C ALA A 516 63.20 41.04 10.11
N THR A 517 62.98 41.89 11.06
CA THR A 517 63.22 41.65 12.50
C THR A 517 61.92 41.69 13.24
N VAL A 518 61.92 41.27 14.46
CA VAL A 518 60.74 41.26 15.34
C VAL A 518 61.03 41.94 16.65
N SER A 519 60.03 42.63 17.17
CA SER A 519 60.06 43.16 18.54
C SER A 519 59.20 42.23 19.43
N ILE A 520 59.76 41.81 20.59
CA ILE A 520 59.12 40.83 21.46
C ILE A 520 58.91 41.44 22.83
N GLY A 521 57.67 41.40 23.34
CA GLY A 521 57.35 41.71 24.73
C GLY A 521 57.05 40.43 25.52
N ILE A 522 57.62 40.28 26.69
CA ILE A 522 57.47 39.12 27.56
C ILE A 522 56.74 39.55 28.83
N ALA A 523 55.63 38.86 29.13
CA ALA A 523 54.97 39.02 30.45
C ALA A 523 54.82 37.66 31.14
N PHE A 524 55.07 37.65 32.43
CA PHE A 524 55.00 36.46 33.26
C PHE A 524 53.73 36.46 34.11
N ASP A 525 53.27 35.28 34.49
CA ASP A 525 52.17 35.12 35.43
C ASP A 525 52.47 35.81 36.77
N MET A 526 51.44 36.42 37.31
CA MET A 526 51.46 37.02 38.65
C MET A 526 50.23 36.64 39.45
N ALA A 527 50.31 36.55 40.74
CA ALA A 527 49.16 36.16 41.56
C ALA A 527 47.94 37.04 41.30
N GLY A 528 46.87 36.45 40.89
CA GLY A 528 45.58 37.11 40.60
C GLY A 528 45.49 37.84 39.25
N ILE A 529 46.47 37.67 38.35
CA ILE A 529 46.40 38.21 36.97
C ILE A 529 45.38 37.49 36.13
N THR A 530 44.66 38.21 35.28
CA THR A 530 43.79 37.62 34.24
C THR A 530 44.55 37.43 32.94
N GLY A 531 44.06 36.54 32.08
CA GLY A 531 44.63 36.34 30.73
C GLY A 531 44.72 37.65 29.94
N ASP A 532 43.66 38.44 29.92
CA ASP A 532 43.64 39.73 29.24
C ASP A 532 44.71 40.70 29.77
N GLN A 533 44.85 40.77 31.09
CA GLN A 533 45.85 41.63 31.68
C GLN A 533 47.28 41.19 31.35
N LEU A 534 47.51 39.88 31.30
CA LEU A 534 48.79 39.30 30.89
C LEU A 534 49.15 39.61 29.46
N LEU A 535 48.17 39.53 28.57
CA LEU A 535 48.33 39.89 27.15
C LEU A 535 48.61 41.38 26.96
N ILE A 536 47.89 42.25 27.70
CA ILE A 536 48.16 43.71 27.70
C ILE A 536 49.54 43.98 28.20
N ASN A 537 50.01 43.32 29.23
CA ASN A 537 51.36 43.52 29.81
C ASN A 537 52.43 43.11 28.77
N ALA A 538 52.23 42.01 28.07
CA ALA A 538 53.14 41.57 27.01
C ALA A 538 53.20 42.58 25.85
N ASP A 539 52.02 43.14 25.43
CA ASP A 539 51.95 44.18 24.40
C ASP A 539 52.69 45.46 24.80
N LEU A 540 52.54 45.93 26.09
CA LEU A 540 53.28 47.07 26.59
C LEU A 540 54.78 46.82 26.55
N ALA A 541 55.26 45.65 26.92
CA ALA A 541 56.67 45.26 26.84
C ALA A 541 57.16 45.23 25.37
N MET A 542 56.37 44.73 24.44
CA MET A 542 56.69 44.71 23.02
C MET A 542 56.85 46.13 22.47
N TYR A 543 55.95 47.04 22.86
CA TYR A 543 56.08 48.46 22.50
C TYR A 543 57.36 49.06 23.00
N ALA A 544 57.79 48.76 24.26
CA ALA A 544 59.04 49.18 24.78
C ALA A 544 60.26 48.58 24.01
N ALA A 545 60.18 47.39 23.50
CA ALA A 545 61.18 46.79 22.58
C ALA A 545 61.28 47.59 21.29
N LYS A 546 60.16 47.99 20.73
CA LYS A 546 60.10 48.85 19.47
C LYS A 546 60.74 50.21 19.71
N GLU A 547 60.47 50.89 20.84
CA GLU A 547 61.11 52.19 21.20
C GLU A 547 62.62 52.09 21.35
N ARG A 548 63.17 50.93 21.73
CA ARG A 548 64.60 50.67 21.77
C ARG A 548 65.26 50.45 20.40
N GLY A 549 64.47 50.51 19.35
CA GLY A 549 64.99 50.38 17.98
C GLY A 549 64.57 49.08 17.28
N GLY A 550 63.75 48.23 17.90
CA GLY A 550 63.32 46.92 17.39
C GLY A 550 64.41 45.85 17.48
N ASP A 551 64.16 44.65 16.86
CA ASP A 551 65.08 43.51 16.86
C ASP A 551 65.55 43.08 18.22
N CYS A 552 64.74 43.20 19.25
CA CYS A 552 65.04 42.87 20.63
C CYS A 552 63.78 42.41 21.39
N TYR A 553 63.98 41.91 22.57
CA TYR A 553 62.91 41.69 23.51
C TYR A 553 62.96 42.70 24.70
N ALA A 554 61.78 42.86 25.34
CA ALA A 554 61.72 43.54 26.65
C ALA A 554 60.76 42.71 27.54
N GLU A 555 61.14 42.65 28.85
CA GLU A 555 60.26 42.07 29.85
C GLU A 555 59.36 43.14 30.43
N PHE A 556 58.11 42.79 30.72
CA PHE A 556 57.16 43.69 31.34
C PHE A 556 57.59 44.05 32.77
N VAL A 557 57.60 45.33 33.06
CA VAL A 557 57.80 45.86 34.46
C VAL A 557 56.66 46.84 34.77
N ASN A 558 56.16 46.86 36.01
CA ASN A 558 55.00 47.67 36.40
C ASN A 558 55.11 49.16 36.03
N ALA A 559 56.31 49.69 35.95
CA ALA A 559 56.58 51.07 35.57
C ALA A 559 56.18 51.40 34.11
N MET A 560 55.95 50.39 33.24
CA MET A 560 55.54 50.55 31.85
C MET A 560 54.06 51.00 31.71
N HIS A 561 53.24 50.73 32.72
CA HIS A 561 51.85 51.27 32.72
C HIS A 561 51.81 52.79 32.80
N ASP A 562 52.79 53.41 33.45
CA ASP A 562 52.83 54.90 33.63
C ASP A 562 53.31 55.64 32.40
N THR A 563 53.97 54.95 31.46
CA THR A 563 54.57 55.54 30.25
C THR A 563 53.59 55.66 29.08
N VAL A 564 52.63 54.78 29.01
CA VAL A 564 51.62 54.73 27.92
C VAL A 564 50.40 55.64 28.17
N GLY A 565 50.28 56.21 29.39
CA GLY A 565 49.13 57.09 29.74
C GLY A 565 49.21 58.55 29.23
N ARG A 566 50.15 58.92 28.35
CA ARG A 566 50.24 60.28 27.79
C ARG A 566 49.99 60.17 26.28
N PRO A 567 48.79 60.55 25.77
CA PRO A 567 48.61 60.78 24.35
C PRO A 567 49.45 62.02 23.97
N SER A 568 50.35 61.87 22.97
CA SER A 568 51.03 62.96 22.28
C SER A 568 50.10 63.58 21.22
#